data_7f831a204c4020cd93585e8746e0007d
#
_entry.id   7f831a204c4020cd93585e8746e0007d
#
_cell.length_a   1.000
_cell.length_b   1.000
_cell.length_c   1.000
_cell.angle_alpha   90.00
_cell.angle_beta   90.00
_cell.angle_gamma   90.00
#
_symmetry.space_group_name_H-M   'P 1'
#
loop_
_entity.id
_entity.type
_entity.pdbx_description
1 polymer ?
#
loop_
_entity_poly.entity_id
_entity_poly.type
_entity_poly.pdbx_seq_one_letter_code
_entity_poly.pdbx_strand_id
1 'polypeptide(L)'
;CAETARKPIEDLSKLFEKLRKNKNFLKKRDYYFKHYLGGETPFFKLKNLTKYLGGAQIWCKDVSAINGDAHKAYHATVNALICKESGRKFIAGDTGAGMFGKNLALAAKEMKLSAKIFMGTKDISRQAPNVKFMREAGAEVVPVDSGSKTLVDAVSECMRYYVSNCETTHLAVGSAIGANIFSKICVYSTSQISIELKKQLIQ
;
A
#
# COMPACT_ATOMS: atom_id res chain seq x y z
N CYS A 1 1.98 19.69 10.27
CA CYS A 1 0.69 19.20 9.78
C CYS A 1 -0.29 20.35 9.79
N ALA A 2 -1.05 20.56 8.71
CA ALA A 2 -2.10 21.56 8.73
C ALA A 2 -3.09 21.24 9.88
N GLU A 3 -3.53 22.23 10.62
CA GLU A 3 -4.39 22.06 11.80
C GLU A 3 -5.67 21.28 11.46
N THR A 4 -6.21 21.51 10.27
CA THR A 4 -7.37 20.80 9.72
C THR A 4 -7.15 19.28 9.53
N ALA A 5 -5.90 18.83 9.30
CA ALA A 5 -5.57 17.42 9.14
C ALA A 5 -5.28 16.71 10.47
N ARG A 6 -5.10 17.45 11.56
CA ARG A 6 -4.69 16.90 12.86
C ARG A 6 -5.69 15.89 13.40
N LYS A 7 -6.96 16.31 13.53
CA LYS A 7 -8.02 15.45 14.07
C LYS A 7 -8.23 14.16 13.24
N PRO A 8 -8.40 14.22 11.90
CA PRO A 8 -8.50 13.03 11.07
C PRO A 8 -7.32 12.05 11.21
N ILE A 9 -6.10 12.57 11.38
CA ILE A 9 -4.89 11.75 11.55
C ILE A 9 -4.84 11.11 12.94
N GLU A 10 -5.23 11.84 13.99
CA GLU A 10 -5.35 11.31 15.35
C GLU A 10 -6.42 10.22 15.44
N ASP A 11 -7.56 10.42 14.77
CA ASP A 11 -8.65 9.43 14.73
C ASP A 11 -8.22 8.16 13.97
N LEU A 12 -7.49 8.30 12.85
CA LEU A 12 -6.90 7.16 12.17
C LEU A 12 -5.89 6.43 13.06
N SER A 13 -5.08 7.16 13.82
CA SER A 13 -4.12 6.57 14.75
C SER A 13 -4.80 5.73 15.84
N LYS A 14 -5.84 6.27 16.47
CA LYS A 14 -6.65 5.57 17.48
C LYS A 14 -7.32 4.32 16.89
N LEU A 15 -7.91 4.46 15.71
CA LEU A 15 -8.54 3.34 15.00
C LEU A 15 -7.54 2.22 14.71
N PHE A 16 -6.38 2.56 14.15
CA PHE A 16 -5.35 1.58 13.83
C PHE A 16 -4.82 0.86 15.08
N GLU A 17 -4.55 1.59 16.18
CA GLU A 17 -4.12 0.99 17.43
C GLU A 17 -5.16 0.02 18.02
N LYS A 18 -6.45 0.26 17.80
CA LYS A 18 -7.54 -0.66 18.16
C LYS A 18 -7.55 -1.88 17.23
N LEU A 19 -7.49 -1.65 15.91
CA LEU A 19 -7.60 -2.72 14.92
C LEU A 19 -6.43 -3.71 14.99
N ARG A 20 -5.19 -3.23 15.10
CA ARG A 20 -3.99 -4.10 15.15
C ARG A 20 -3.94 -5.04 16.35
N LYS A 21 -4.78 -4.82 17.37
CA LYS A 21 -4.97 -5.69 18.54
C LYS A 21 -6.23 -6.54 18.46
N ASN A 22 -7.10 -6.30 17.49
CA ASN A 22 -8.38 -6.98 17.36
C ASN A 22 -8.19 -8.33 16.68
N LYS A 23 -8.59 -9.42 17.37
CA LYS A 23 -8.44 -10.79 16.87
C LYS A 23 -9.15 -11.03 15.52
N ASN A 24 -10.32 -10.43 15.30
CA ASN A 24 -11.05 -10.59 14.04
C ASN A 24 -10.36 -9.85 12.89
N PHE A 25 -9.83 -8.65 13.14
CA PHE A 25 -9.02 -7.92 12.15
C PHE A 25 -7.77 -8.73 11.77
N LEU A 26 -7.06 -9.29 12.76
CA LEU A 26 -5.88 -10.11 12.53
C LEU A 26 -6.22 -11.35 11.69
N LYS A 27 -7.30 -12.06 12.01
CA LYS A 27 -7.77 -13.21 11.21
C LYS A 27 -8.08 -12.82 9.76
N LYS A 28 -8.74 -11.68 9.54
CA LYS A 28 -9.05 -11.17 8.19
C LYS A 28 -7.77 -10.79 7.45
N ARG A 29 -6.83 -10.07 8.09
CA ARG A 29 -5.53 -9.75 7.51
C ARG A 29 -4.79 -11.02 7.06
N ASP A 30 -4.70 -12.02 7.93
CA ASP A 30 -4.00 -13.27 7.66
C ASP A 30 -4.69 -14.07 6.54
N TYR A 31 -6.04 -14.03 6.49
CA TYR A 31 -6.81 -14.59 5.39
C TYR A 31 -6.44 -13.93 4.05
N TYR A 32 -6.43 -12.59 3.97
CA TYR A 32 -6.06 -11.88 2.76
C TYR A 32 -4.59 -12.11 2.37
N PHE A 33 -3.68 -12.14 3.32
CA PHE A 33 -2.27 -12.42 3.05
C PHE A 33 -2.08 -13.82 2.48
N LYS A 34 -2.80 -14.81 3.01
CA LYS A 34 -2.70 -16.20 2.55
C LYS A 34 -3.43 -16.46 1.22
N HIS A 35 -4.67 -16.00 1.11
CA HIS A 35 -5.55 -16.43 0.00
C HIS A 35 -5.65 -15.40 -1.12
N TYR A 36 -5.57 -14.12 -0.83
CA TYR A 36 -5.62 -13.06 -1.83
C TYR A 36 -4.23 -12.71 -2.37
N LEU A 37 -3.24 -12.57 -1.50
CA LEU A 37 -1.87 -12.29 -1.93
C LEU A 37 -1.10 -13.54 -2.38
N GLY A 38 -1.51 -14.73 -2.00
CA GLY A 38 -0.88 -15.99 -2.42
C GLY A 38 -0.04 -16.68 -1.35
N GLY A 39 0.03 -16.13 -0.13
CA GLY A 39 0.74 -16.74 0.98
C GLY A 39 2.22 -16.44 1.03
N GLU A 40 2.99 -17.40 1.50
CA GLU A 40 4.43 -17.25 1.74
C GLU A 40 5.20 -17.19 0.43
N THR A 41 6.10 -16.19 0.31
CA THR A 41 6.86 -15.97 -0.91
C THR A 41 8.16 -16.78 -0.94
N PRO A 42 8.70 -17.13 -2.14
CA PRO A 42 9.91 -17.92 -2.28
C PRO A 42 11.12 -17.26 -1.60
N PHE A 43 11.98 -18.11 -1.04
CA PHE A 43 13.27 -17.73 -0.49
C PHE A 43 14.32 -18.72 -0.97
N PHE A 44 15.35 -18.24 -1.67
CA PHE A 44 16.37 -19.12 -2.28
C PHE A 44 17.73 -18.45 -2.42
N LYS A 45 18.77 -19.27 -2.49
CA LYS A 45 20.14 -18.83 -2.67
C LYS A 45 20.44 -18.49 -4.12
N LEU A 46 21.01 -17.32 -4.37
CA LEU A 46 21.53 -16.89 -5.68
C LEU A 46 22.93 -17.46 -5.89
N LYS A 47 23.00 -18.77 -6.24
CA LYS A 47 24.26 -19.54 -6.33
C LYS A 47 25.28 -18.91 -7.29
N ASN A 48 24.86 -18.55 -8.50
CA ASN A 48 25.75 -17.99 -9.52
C ASN A 48 26.28 -16.62 -9.11
N LEU A 49 25.42 -15.75 -8.57
CA LEU A 49 25.83 -14.42 -8.12
C LEU A 49 26.78 -14.52 -6.91
N THR A 50 26.49 -15.42 -5.96
CA THR A 50 27.36 -15.71 -4.82
C THR A 50 28.76 -16.14 -5.29
N LYS A 51 28.82 -17.05 -6.28
CA LYS A 51 30.09 -17.53 -6.84
C LYS A 51 30.83 -16.42 -7.59
N TYR A 52 30.13 -15.64 -8.40
CA TYR A 52 30.71 -14.56 -9.19
C TYR A 52 31.36 -13.47 -8.33
N LEU A 53 30.70 -13.06 -7.24
CA LEU A 53 31.18 -12.00 -6.37
C LEU A 53 32.26 -12.48 -5.37
N GLY A 54 32.34 -13.75 -5.06
CA GLY A 54 33.28 -14.32 -4.12
C GLY A 54 33.23 -13.66 -2.74
N GLY A 55 32.56 -14.24 -1.78
CA GLY A 55 32.38 -13.63 -0.45
C GLY A 55 31.12 -14.10 0.25
N ALA A 56 30.32 -13.16 0.76
CA ALA A 56 29.09 -13.47 1.48
C ALA A 56 28.09 -14.23 0.60
N GLN A 57 27.35 -15.16 1.20
CA GLN A 57 26.26 -15.85 0.52
C GLN A 57 25.10 -14.87 0.25
N ILE A 58 24.60 -14.86 -0.97
CA ILE A 58 23.51 -13.98 -1.40
C ILE A 58 22.23 -14.78 -1.53
N TRP A 59 21.19 -14.31 -0.88
CA TRP A 59 19.87 -14.91 -0.87
C TRP A 59 18.83 -13.93 -1.38
N CYS A 60 17.78 -14.44 -2.00
CA CYS A 60 16.65 -13.66 -2.50
C CYS A 60 15.37 -14.08 -1.79
N LYS A 61 14.64 -13.08 -1.26
CA LYS A 61 13.24 -13.20 -0.85
C LYS A 61 12.39 -12.58 -1.97
N ASP A 62 11.77 -13.43 -2.77
CA ASP A 62 11.07 -13.00 -3.98
C ASP A 62 9.63 -12.59 -3.67
N VAL A 63 9.41 -11.30 -3.47
CA VAL A 63 8.07 -10.74 -3.24
C VAL A 63 7.33 -10.38 -4.54
N SER A 64 7.88 -10.68 -5.70
CA SER A 64 7.17 -10.52 -6.99
C SER A 64 6.16 -11.64 -7.23
N ALA A 65 6.28 -12.75 -6.49
CA ALA A 65 5.41 -13.92 -6.62
C ALA A 65 4.01 -13.74 -5.99
N ILE A 66 3.72 -12.60 -5.36
CA ILE A 66 2.39 -12.33 -4.79
C ILE A 66 1.47 -11.64 -5.79
N ASN A 67 0.16 -11.74 -5.55
CA ASN A 67 -0.81 -10.97 -6.31
C ASN A 67 -0.55 -9.47 -6.15
N GLY A 68 -0.26 -8.78 -7.26
CA GLY A 68 0.13 -7.38 -7.31
C GLY A 68 1.63 -7.13 -7.52
N ASP A 69 2.44 -8.19 -7.65
CA ASP A 69 3.84 -8.23 -8.12
C ASP A 69 4.83 -7.41 -7.29
N ALA A 70 4.49 -7.00 -6.07
CA ALA A 70 5.39 -6.18 -5.25
C ALA A 70 5.00 -6.14 -3.76
N HIS A 71 5.98 -5.84 -2.90
CA HIS A 71 5.79 -5.60 -1.46
C HIS A 71 4.67 -4.59 -1.13
N LYS A 72 4.34 -3.67 -2.03
CA LYS A 72 3.26 -2.68 -1.86
C LYS A 72 1.88 -3.33 -1.79
N ALA A 73 1.73 -4.57 -2.24
CA ALA A 73 0.47 -5.32 -2.13
C ALA A 73 0.07 -5.55 -0.67
N TYR A 74 1.02 -5.86 0.22
CA TYR A 74 0.75 -5.98 1.67
C TYR A 74 0.20 -4.68 2.25
N HIS A 75 0.84 -3.57 1.90
CA HIS A 75 0.47 -2.24 2.39
C HIS A 75 -0.90 -1.80 1.87
N ALA A 76 -1.17 -1.97 0.58
CA ALA A 76 -2.45 -1.66 -0.04
C ALA A 76 -3.58 -2.50 0.56
N THR A 77 -3.37 -3.80 0.75
CA THR A 77 -4.34 -4.72 1.35
C THR A 77 -4.70 -4.33 2.79
N VAL A 78 -3.71 -3.99 3.62
CA VAL A 78 -3.99 -3.55 5.00
C VAL A 78 -4.74 -2.22 5.02
N ASN A 79 -4.39 -1.25 4.16
CA ASN A 79 -5.13 0.02 4.07
C ASN A 79 -6.58 -0.20 3.62
N ALA A 80 -6.82 -1.04 2.63
CA ALA A 80 -8.17 -1.39 2.20
C ALA A 80 -8.97 -2.09 3.32
N LEU A 81 -8.32 -2.97 4.09
CA LEU A 81 -8.95 -3.63 5.23
C LEU A 81 -9.28 -2.63 6.36
N ILE A 82 -8.39 -1.68 6.67
CA ILE A 82 -8.67 -0.60 7.62
C ILE A 82 -9.86 0.24 7.15
N CYS A 83 -9.90 0.60 5.87
CA CYS A 83 -11.01 1.33 5.27
C CYS A 83 -12.33 0.59 5.49
N LYS A 84 -12.38 -0.70 5.14
CA LYS A 84 -13.58 -1.55 5.30
C LYS A 84 -14.03 -1.67 6.75
N GLU A 85 -13.10 -1.93 7.66
CA GLU A 85 -13.39 -2.08 9.10
C GLU A 85 -13.78 -0.76 9.78
N SER A 86 -13.43 0.38 9.20
CA SER A 86 -13.89 1.70 9.65
C SER A 86 -15.30 2.07 9.17
N GLY A 87 -15.92 1.23 8.32
CA GLY A 87 -17.21 1.52 7.70
C GLY A 87 -17.14 2.53 6.54
N ARG A 88 -15.94 3.00 6.17
CA ARG A 88 -15.77 3.92 5.03
C ARG A 88 -15.92 3.16 3.71
N LYS A 89 -16.45 3.85 2.72
CA LYS A 89 -16.69 3.26 1.38
C LYS A 89 -15.65 3.70 0.36
N PHE A 90 -14.95 4.79 0.63
CA PHE A 90 -13.97 5.38 -0.28
C PHE A 90 -12.55 5.24 0.28
N ILE A 91 -11.59 4.95 -0.60
CA ILE A 91 -10.18 4.94 -0.28
C ILE A 91 -9.46 5.86 -1.26
N ALA A 92 -8.70 6.81 -0.73
CA ALA A 92 -7.87 7.72 -1.51
C ALA A 92 -6.40 7.38 -1.30
N GLY A 93 -5.61 7.41 -2.36
CA GLY A 93 -4.18 7.18 -2.30
C GLY A 93 -3.42 7.93 -3.39
N ASP A 94 -2.13 8.07 -3.17
CA ASP A 94 -1.19 8.67 -4.10
C ASP A 94 -0.34 7.61 -4.81
N THR A 95 0.16 7.94 -6.00
CA THR A 95 1.13 7.08 -6.67
C THR A 95 2.01 7.89 -7.63
N GLY A 96 3.29 7.53 -7.73
CA GLY A 96 4.22 8.05 -8.73
C GLY A 96 4.38 7.06 -9.88
N ALA A 97 5.21 6.03 -9.69
CA ALA A 97 5.44 4.99 -10.72
C ALA A 97 4.23 4.05 -10.96
N GLY A 98 3.13 4.22 -10.25
CA GLY A 98 1.90 3.45 -10.44
C GLY A 98 1.80 2.16 -9.63
N MET A 99 2.89 1.65 -9.05
CA MET A 99 2.87 0.35 -8.38
C MET A 99 1.99 0.34 -7.12
N PHE A 100 2.02 1.39 -6.29
CA PHE A 100 1.13 1.47 -5.15
C PHE A 100 -0.33 1.66 -5.58
N GLY A 101 -0.57 2.56 -6.54
CA GLY A 101 -1.91 2.78 -7.10
C GLY A 101 -2.53 1.52 -7.69
N LYS A 102 -1.76 0.74 -8.48
CA LYS A 102 -2.17 -0.57 -9.01
C LYS A 102 -2.63 -1.50 -7.88
N ASN A 103 -1.82 -1.65 -6.85
CA ASN A 103 -2.14 -2.53 -5.73
C ASN A 103 -3.32 -2.03 -4.90
N LEU A 104 -3.46 -0.70 -4.73
CA LEU A 104 -4.58 -0.12 -4.03
C LEU A 104 -5.90 -0.31 -4.79
N ALA A 105 -5.88 -0.16 -6.13
CA ALA A 105 -7.02 -0.43 -6.99
C ALA A 105 -7.48 -1.89 -6.88
N LEU A 106 -6.53 -2.84 -6.92
CA LEU A 106 -6.82 -4.28 -6.77
C LEU A 106 -7.43 -4.59 -5.40
N ALA A 107 -6.82 -4.11 -4.32
CA ALA A 107 -7.30 -4.35 -2.96
C ALA A 107 -8.68 -3.70 -2.70
N ALA A 108 -8.91 -2.52 -3.26
CA ALA A 108 -10.20 -1.85 -3.20
C ALA A 108 -11.29 -2.65 -3.94
N LYS A 109 -11.00 -3.13 -5.15
CA LYS A 109 -11.91 -3.98 -5.93
C LYS A 109 -12.27 -5.24 -5.16
N GLU A 110 -11.28 -5.95 -4.62
CA GLU A 110 -11.47 -7.17 -3.81
C GLU A 110 -12.38 -6.91 -2.60
N MET A 111 -12.22 -5.77 -1.95
CA MET A 111 -12.97 -5.41 -0.75
C MET A 111 -14.27 -4.62 -1.03
N LYS A 112 -14.62 -4.43 -2.32
CA LYS A 112 -15.79 -3.66 -2.78
C LYS A 112 -15.79 -2.22 -2.28
N LEU A 113 -14.63 -1.56 -2.35
CA LEU A 113 -14.42 -0.16 -2.03
C LEU A 113 -14.25 0.65 -3.32
N SER A 114 -14.63 1.93 -3.29
CA SER A 114 -14.34 2.87 -4.36
C SER A 114 -12.96 3.50 -4.16
N ALA A 115 -12.05 3.32 -5.12
CA ALA A 115 -10.70 3.84 -5.05
C ALA A 115 -10.53 5.11 -5.88
N LYS A 116 -9.91 6.14 -5.29
CA LYS A 116 -9.50 7.38 -5.96
C LYS A 116 -7.98 7.54 -5.82
N ILE A 117 -7.27 7.51 -6.94
CA ILE A 117 -5.81 7.47 -6.97
C ILE A 117 -5.27 8.73 -7.64
N PHE A 118 -4.56 9.54 -6.87
CA PHE A 118 -3.95 10.79 -7.33
C PHE A 118 -2.59 10.51 -7.95
N MET A 119 -2.36 11.03 -9.15
CA MET A 119 -1.12 10.81 -9.90
C MET A 119 -0.75 12.03 -10.72
N GLY A 120 0.50 12.46 -10.67
CA GLY A 120 0.99 13.59 -11.45
C GLY A 120 0.87 13.34 -12.96
N THR A 121 0.53 14.36 -13.74
CA THR A 121 0.29 14.20 -15.18
C THR A 121 1.55 13.76 -15.95
N LYS A 122 2.74 14.14 -15.51
CA LYS A 122 3.99 13.63 -16.05
C LYS A 122 4.16 12.14 -15.79
N ASP A 123 3.81 11.69 -14.59
CA ASP A 123 3.91 10.28 -14.22
C ASP A 123 2.83 9.45 -14.94
N ILE A 124 1.61 9.99 -15.12
CA ILE A 124 0.55 9.37 -15.93
C ILE A 124 1.05 9.06 -17.35
N SER A 125 1.71 10.04 -17.98
CA SER A 125 2.24 9.86 -19.35
C SER A 125 3.33 8.80 -19.41
N ARG A 126 4.24 8.77 -18.41
CA ARG A 126 5.35 7.81 -18.34
C ARG A 126 4.90 6.40 -18.01
N GLN A 127 3.82 6.27 -17.25
CA GLN A 127 3.32 5.01 -16.67
C GLN A 127 1.94 4.62 -17.20
N ALA A 128 1.67 4.91 -18.48
CA ALA A 128 0.39 4.67 -19.12
C ALA A 128 -0.15 3.23 -18.92
N PRO A 129 0.66 2.15 -18.98
CA PRO A 129 0.19 0.80 -18.71
C PRO A 129 -0.37 0.63 -17.29
N ASN A 130 0.30 1.19 -16.27
CA ASN A 130 -0.19 1.12 -14.90
C ASN A 130 -1.48 1.93 -14.70
N VAL A 131 -1.61 3.08 -15.40
CA VAL A 131 -2.83 3.89 -15.39
C VAL A 131 -4.00 3.13 -15.99
N LYS A 132 -3.77 2.49 -17.15
CA LYS A 132 -4.78 1.64 -17.78
C LYS A 132 -5.24 0.54 -16.83
N PHE A 133 -4.29 -0.16 -16.22
CA PHE A 133 -4.59 -1.22 -15.26
C PHE A 133 -5.42 -0.74 -14.05
N MET A 134 -5.08 0.40 -13.46
CA MET A 134 -5.83 0.98 -12.34
C MET A 134 -7.30 1.26 -12.74
N ARG A 135 -7.52 1.82 -13.93
CA ARG A 135 -8.87 2.09 -14.46
C ARG A 135 -9.66 0.82 -14.73
N GLU A 136 -9.04 -0.20 -15.33
CA GLU A 136 -9.65 -1.51 -15.57
C GLU A 136 -9.97 -2.25 -14.26
N ALA A 137 -9.20 -2.02 -13.21
CA ALA A 137 -9.51 -2.49 -11.86
C ALA A 137 -10.68 -1.72 -11.20
N GLY A 138 -11.18 -0.65 -11.82
CA GLY A 138 -12.32 0.14 -11.34
C GLY A 138 -11.94 1.34 -10.49
N ALA A 139 -10.66 1.74 -10.45
CA ALA A 139 -10.24 2.94 -9.74
C ALA A 139 -10.37 4.20 -10.60
N GLU A 140 -10.76 5.31 -9.97
CA GLU A 140 -10.65 6.63 -10.54
C GLU A 140 -9.20 7.13 -10.43
N VAL A 141 -8.53 7.36 -11.55
CA VAL A 141 -7.20 7.99 -11.58
C VAL A 141 -7.35 9.49 -11.79
N VAL A 142 -7.03 10.26 -10.76
CA VAL A 142 -7.15 11.73 -10.73
C VAL A 142 -5.83 12.35 -11.21
N PRO A 143 -5.81 13.03 -12.36
CA PRO A 143 -4.61 13.68 -12.83
C PRO A 143 -4.32 14.94 -12.00
N VAL A 144 -3.06 15.09 -11.57
CA VAL A 144 -2.59 16.28 -10.85
C VAL A 144 -1.64 17.05 -11.74
N ASP A 145 -2.09 18.25 -12.15
CA ASP A 145 -1.37 19.12 -13.10
C ASP A 145 -0.71 20.33 -12.43
N SER A 146 -0.72 20.40 -11.10
CA SER A 146 -0.06 21.44 -10.32
C SER A 146 1.41 21.15 -10.06
N GLY A 147 2.20 22.18 -9.80
CA GLY A 147 3.59 22.11 -9.39
C GLY A 147 4.49 21.36 -10.37
N SER A 148 5.25 20.40 -9.87
CA SER A 148 6.14 19.55 -10.67
C SER A 148 5.40 18.52 -11.53
N LYS A 149 4.11 18.30 -11.28
CA LYS A 149 3.24 17.31 -11.94
C LYS A 149 3.71 15.87 -11.70
N THR A 150 4.27 15.63 -10.52
CA THR A 150 4.84 14.33 -10.09
C THR A 150 4.29 13.89 -8.74
N LEU A 151 4.88 12.85 -8.14
CA LEU A 151 4.44 12.25 -6.89
C LEU A 151 4.24 13.27 -5.75
N VAL A 152 5.09 14.28 -5.61
CA VAL A 152 5.00 15.27 -4.51
C VAL A 152 3.68 16.02 -4.55
N ASP A 153 3.27 16.42 -5.75
CA ASP A 153 2.02 17.14 -5.95
C ASP A 153 0.81 16.21 -5.82
N ALA A 154 0.96 14.96 -6.28
CA ALA A 154 -0.06 13.93 -6.11
C ALA A 154 -0.35 13.65 -4.62
N VAL A 155 0.69 13.52 -3.79
CA VAL A 155 0.55 13.38 -2.33
C VAL A 155 -0.17 14.57 -1.73
N SER A 156 0.24 15.80 -2.11
CA SER A 156 -0.35 17.03 -1.59
C SER A 156 -1.83 17.14 -1.93
N GLU A 157 -2.21 16.80 -3.16
CA GLU A 157 -3.60 16.85 -3.61
C GLU A 157 -4.45 15.75 -2.97
N CYS A 158 -3.91 14.54 -2.85
CA CYS A 158 -4.55 13.45 -2.12
C CYS A 158 -4.85 13.83 -0.66
N MET A 159 -3.90 14.51 0.01
CA MET A 159 -4.09 15.01 1.38
C MET A 159 -5.18 16.09 1.46
N ARG A 160 -5.22 17.04 0.52
CA ARG A 160 -6.29 18.05 0.47
C ARG A 160 -7.66 17.40 0.29
N TYR A 161 -7.76 16.47 -0.66
CA TYR A 161 -8.99 15.72 -0.88
C TYR A 161 -9.43 14.97 0.39
N TYR A 162 -8.49 14.30 1.06
CA TYR A 162 -8.78 13.57 2.29
C TYR A 162 -9.31 14.47 3.40
N VAL A 163 -8.69 15.62 3.64
CA VAL A 163 -9.12 16.55 4.70
C VAL A 163 -10.57 16.98 4.49
N SER A 164 -10.97 17.20 3.24
CA SER A 164 -12.34 17.61 2.88
C SER A 164 -13.35 16.45 2.90
N ASN A 165 -12.90 15.19 2.94
CA ASN A 165 -13.74 13.99 2.81
C ASN A 165 -13.46 12.92 3.89
N CYS A 166 -12.82 13.29 5.00
CA CYS A 166 -12.28 12.34 5.97
C CYS A 166 -13.33 11.47 6.69
N GLU A 167 -14.59 11.87 6.69
CA GLU A 167 -15.67 11.08 7.30
C GLU A 167 -16.00 9.83 6.48
N THR A 168 -15.96 9.92 5.16
CA THR A 168 -16.35 8.83 4.24
C THR A 168 -15.16 8.14 3.58
N THR A 169 -13.98 8.78 3.63
CA THR A 169 -12.78 8.36 2.91
C THR A 169 -11.68 7.93 3.87
N HIS A 170 -10.98 6.83 3.56
CA HIS A 170 -9.73 6.44 4.19
C HIS A 170 -8.55 6.93 3.35
N LEU A 171 -7.53 7.50 3.99
CA LEU A 171 -6.30 7.90 3.32
C LEU A 171 -5.27 6.77 3.39
N ALA A 172 -4.83 6.31 2.23
CA ALA A 172 -3.78 5.32 2.04
C ALA A 172 -2.54 5.99 1.42
N VAL A 173 -1.57 6.38 2.24
CA VAL A 173 -0.31 6.95 1.76
C VAL A 173 0.62 5.84 1.28
N GLY A 174 1.16 5.96 0.06
CA GLY A 174 1.92 4.91 -0.62
C GLY A 174 3.32 4.59 -0.06
N SER A 175 3.75 5.30 0.99
CA SER A 175 5.08 5.16 1.60
C SER A 175 5.10 5.58 3.07
N ALA A 176 6.27 5.42 3.72
CA ALA A 176 6.47 5.79 5.13
C ALA A 176 6.82 7.29 5.28
N ILE A 177 6.00 8.17 4.71
CA ILE A 177 6.18 9.64 4.76
C ILE A 177 5.02 10.30 5.51
N GLY A 178 5.23 11.54 5.93
CA GLY A 178 4.22 12.36 6.61
C GLY A 178 4.06 11.99 8.08
N ALA A 179 2.82 11.88 8.55
CA ALA A 179 2.55 11.60 9.95
C ALA A 179 2.95 10.16 10.35
N ASN A 180 3.39 10.02 11.59
CA ASN A 180 3.88 8.75 12.15
C ASN A 180 2.93 7.55 11.94
N ILE A 181 1.62 7.80 11.91
CA ILE A 181 0.64 6.74 11.67
C ILE A 181 0.81 6.06 10.31
N PHE A 182 1.17 6.80 9.25
CA PHE A 182 1.39 6.23 7.92
C PHE A 182 2.60 5.31 7.91
N SER A 183 3.69 5.72 8.56
CA SER A 183 4.87 4.87 8.75
C SER A 183 4.55 3.61 9.55
N LYS A 184 3.76 3.73 10.63
CA LYS A 184 3.31 2.58 11.43
C LYS A 184 2.49 1.58 10.62
N ILE A 185 1.53 2.04 9.82
CA ILE A 185 0.73 1.17 8.94
C ILE A 185 1.64 0.51 7.90
N CYS A 186 2.56 1.25 7.30
CA CYS A 186 3.51 0.73 6.32
C CYS A 186 4.37 -0.39 6.91
N VAL A 187 5.03 -0.15 8.04
CA VAL A 187 5.86 -1.14 8.73
C VAL A 187 5.05 -2.35 9.16
N TYR A 188 3.88 -2.14 9.77
CA TYR A 188 3.00 -3.23 10.19
C TYR A 188 2.62 -4.14 9.02
N SER A 189 2.32 -3.56 7.87
CA SER A 189 1.89 -4.30 6.69
C SER A 189 3.03 -5.09 6.06
N THR A 190 4.19 -4.45 5.86
CA THR A 190 5.34 -5.03 5.17
C THR A 190 6.20 -5.93 6.05
N SER A 191 6.04 -5.88 7.37
CA SER A 191 6.73 -6.78 8.31
C SER A 191 6.42 -8.26 8.06
N GLN A 192 5.34 -8.59 7.33
CA GLN A 192 5.06 -9.96 6.92
C GLN A 192 6.23 -10.59 6.15
N ILE A 193 6.90 -9.81 5.31
CA ILE A 193 8.08 -10.26 4.55
C ILE A 193 9.20 -10.73 5.48
N SER A 194 9.50 -9.96 6.52
CA SER A 194 10.55 -10.31 7.50
C SER A 194 10.13 -11.44 8.45
N ILE A 195 8.83 -11.54 8.77
CA ILE A 195 8.29 -12.66 9.56
C ILE A 195 8.45 -13.96 8.81
N GLU A 196 8.12 -14.00 7.53
CA GLU A 196 8.31 -15.16 6.66
C GLU A 196 9.81 -15.51 6.51
N LEU A 197 10.62 -14.49 6.20
CA LEU A 197 12.07 -14.66 6.03
C LEU A 197 12.71 -15.29 7.28
N LYS A 198 12.33 -14.78 8.47
CA LYS A 198 12.83 -15.35 9.73
C LYS A 198 12.49 -16.84 9.88
N LYS A 199 11.28 -17.24 9.53
CA LYS A 199 10.87 -18.65 9.56
C LYS A 199 11.68 -19.50 8.57
N GLN A 200 11.85 -19.00 7.33
CA GLN A 200 12.55 -19.70 6.25
C GLN A 200 14.07 -19.82 6.49
N LEU A 201 14.66 -18.92 7.29
CA LEU A 201 16.07 -18.99 7.69
C LEU A 201 16.36 -20.02 8.79
N ILE A 202 15.33 -20.41 9.57
CA ILE A 202 15.47 -21.35 10.71
C ILE A 202 15.14 -22.78 10.28
N GLN A 203 14.47 -22.96 9.16
CA GLN A 203 14.21 -24.26 8.54
C GLN A 203 15.42 -24.77 7.76
#